data_54a6b15909de63de5ddf672f4aee98b2
#
_entry.id   54a6b15909de63de5ddf672f4aee98b2
#
_cell.length_a   1.000
_cell.length_b   1.000
_cell.length_c   1.000
_cell.angle_alpha   90.00
_cell.angle_beta   90.00
_cell.angle_gamma   90.00
#
_symmetry.space_group_name_H-M   'P 1'
#
loop_
_entity.id
_entity.type
_entity.pdbx_description
1 polymer ?
#
loop_
_entity_poly.entity_id
_entity_poly.type
_entity_poly.pdbx_seq_one_letter_code
_entity_poly.pdbx_strand_id
1 'polypeptide(L)'
;MSLNLPPEEFSAWMRLSLEPGLGQAQARRLLLEAGLPQNIYAMAAGSLARLVPPELAQRLAAEPTPDILEATARTLEWLSGPNHHIVTLADPAYPKALLDIHDPPLMLYVIGNVDLLASPVISMVGARNASVGGVDNALAFAHYLAEQGWCIASGLALGIDAAAHKGALRAGAQGGGTMAILGTGIDIVYPSRNRDLAHQIAEQGVLVSEF
;
A
#
# COMPACT_ATOMS: atom_id res chain seq x y z
N MET A 1 9.39 13.63 8.70
CA MET A 1 7.95 13.93 8.61
C MET A 1 7.25 13.27 9.79
N SER A 2 6.28 13.92 10.41
CA SER A 2 5.54 13.35 11.53
C SER A 2 4.55 12.30 11.00
N LEU A 3 4.42 11.19 11.73
CA LEU A 3 3.31 10.27 11.56
C LEU A 3 2.01 11.09 11.49
N ASN A 4 1.19 10.89 10.47
CA ASN A 4 -0.12 11.53 10.38
C ASN A 4 -1.13 10.96 11.40
N LEU A 5 -0.74 9.90 12.12
CA LEU A 5 -1.56 9.20 13.12
C LEU A 5 -0.95 9.35 14.51
N PRO A 6 -1.78 9.44 15.58
CA PRO A 6 -1.29 9.31 16.94
C PRO A 6 -0.57 7.96 17.15
N PRO A 7 0.49 7.89 17.98
CA PRO A 7 1.26 6.65 18.17
C PRO A 7 0.41 5.45 18.62
N GLU A 8 -0.60 5.70 19.46
CA GLU A 8 -1.53 4.66 19.93
C GLU A 8 -2.40 4.12 18.79
N GLU A 9 -2.90 5.00 17.92
CA GLU A 9 -3.70 4.62 16.77
C GLU A 9 -2.85 3.85 15.74
N PHE A 10 -1.63 4.32 15.46
CA PHE A 10 -0.69 3.61 14.60
C PHE A 10 -0.40 2.19 15.11
N SER A 11 -0.09 2.06 16.41
CA SER A 11 0.16 0.75 17.02
C SER A 11 -1.05 -0.19 16.93
N ALA A 12 -2.26 0.37 17.06
CA ALA A 12 -3.51 -0.39 16.92
C ALA A 12 -3.76 -0.84 15.47
N TRP A 13 -3.46 0.00 14.46
CA TRP A 13 -3.51 -0.38 13.05
C TRP A 13 -2.49 -1.47 12.72
N MET A 14 -1.24 -1.32 13.18
CA MET A 14 -0.20 -2.34 13.02
C MET A 14 -0.64 -3.68 13.60
N ARG A 15 -1.15 -3.66 14.83
CA ARG A 15 -1.66 -4.85 15.48
C ARG A 15 -2.80 -5.49 14.69
N LEU A 16 -3.77 -4.70 14.21
CA LEU A 16 -4.92 -5.21 13.46
C LEU A 16 -4.50 -5.89 12.16
N SER A 17 -3.49 -5.37 11.48
CA SER A 17 -2.99 -5.94 10.22
C SER A 17 -2.13 -7.19 10.40
N LEU A 18 -1.49 -7.33 11.58
CA LEU A 18 -0.55 -8.42 11.88
C LEU A 18 -1.13 -9.50 12.80
N GLU A 19 -2.37 -9.34 13.27
CA GLU A 19 -2.99 -10.27 14.23
C GLU A 19 -3.15 -11.66 13.60
N PRO A 20 -2.50 -12.71 14.15
CA PRO A 20 -2.56 -14.05 13.58
C PRO A 20 -4.00 -14.59 13.53
N GLY A 21 -4.41 -15.07 12.36
CA GLY A 21 -5.74 -15.64 12.16
C GLY A 21 -6.89 -14.63 12.05
N LEU A 22 -6.59 -13.33 12.05
CA LEU A 22 -7.54 -12.27 11.73
C LEU A 22 -7.47 -11.97 10.24
N GLY A 23 -8.44 -12.44 9.46
CA GLY A 23 -8.55 -12.10 8.05
C GLY A 23 -9.05 -10.66 7.85
N GLN A 24 -8.74 -10.06 6.70
CA GLN A 24 -9.11 -8.67 6.39
C GLN A 24 -10.63 -8.44 6.48
N ALA A 25 -11.45 -9.37 6.01
CA ALA A 25 -12.91 -9.28 6.12
C ALA A 25 -13.41 -9.22 7.58
N GLN A 26 -12.79 -9.99 8.48
CA GLN A 26 -13.11 -9.96 9.91
C GLN A 26 -12.63 -8.65 10.55
N ALA A 27 -11.43 -8.19 10.21
CA ALA A 27 -10.89 -6.93 10.71
C ALA A 27 -11.79 -5.74 10.29
N ARG A 28 -12.24 -5.70 9.04
CA ARG A 28 -13.20 -4.69 8.58
C ARG A 28 -14.53 -4.75 9.33
N ARG A 29 -15.03 -5.95 9.60
CA ARG A 29 -16.26 -6.11 10.40
C ARG A 29 -16.10 -5.55 11.82
N LEU A 30 -14.93 -5.77 12.44
CA LEU A 30 -14.60 -5.19 13.74
C LEU A 30 -14.52 -3.65 13.66
N LEU A 31 -13.91 -3.11 12.61
CA LEU A 31 -13.83 -1.66 12.38
C LEU A 31 -15.23 -1.03 12.15
N LEU A 32 -16.12 -1.72 11.43
CA LEU A 32 -17.50 -1.23 11.25
C LEU A 32 -18.26 -1.11 12.58
N GLU A 33 -17.97 -1.98 13.54
CA GLU A 33 -18.60 -1.95 14.86
C GLU A 33 -17.94 -0.96 15.82
N ALA A 34 -16.60 -0.91 15.81
CA ALA A 34 -15.82 -0.13 16.78
C ALA A 34 -15.38 1.25 16.27
N GLY A 35 -15.41 1.47 14.97
CA GLY A 35 -14.94 2.68 14.28
C GLY A 35 -13.43 2.68 14.04
N LEU A 36 -12.62 2.68 15.08
CA LEU A 36 -11.15 2.72 15.01
C LEU A 36 -10.52 1.51 15.72
N PRO A 37 -9.32 1.07 15.29
CA PRO A 37 -8.72 -0.15 15.84
C PRO A 37 -8.42 -0.08 17.34
N GLN A 38 -8.04 1.06 17.90
CA GLN A 38 -7.85 1.19 19.34
C GLN A 38 -9.13 0.88 20.14
N ASN A 39 -10.30 1.18 19.60
CA ASN A 39 -11.57 0.86 20.24
C ASN A 39 -11.83 -0.64 20.27
N ILE A 40 -11.38 -1.39 19.24
CA ILE A 40 -11.46 -2.85 19.20
C ILE A 40 -10.70 -3.44 20.40
N TYR A 41 -9.50 -2.97 20.65
CA TYR A 41 -8.64 -3.43 21.74
C TYR A 41 -9.09 -2.96 23.13
N ALA A 42 -9.95 -1.94 23.20
CA ALA A 42 -10.62 -1.55 24.44
C ALA A 42 -11.87 -2.38 24.76
N MET A 43 -12.34 -3.25 23.84
CA MET A 43 -13.52 -4.07 24.04
C MET A 43 -13.23 -5.27 24.96
N ALA A 44 -14.19 -5.63 25.82
CA ALA A 44 -14.12 -6.86 26.58
C ALA A 44 -14.19 -8.11 25.67
N ALA A 45 -13.47 -9.17 26.02
CA ALA A 45 -13.45 -10.43 25.26
C ALA A 45 -14.85 -11.00 24.97
N GLY A 46 -15.81 -10.88 25.90
CA GLY A 46 -17.19 -11.30 25.70
C GLY A 46 -17.94 -10.51 24.62
N SER A 47 -17.58 -9.24 24.40
CA SER A 47 -18.14 -8.42 23.30
C SER A 47 -17.51 -8.81 21.97
N LEU A 48 -16.19 -9.02 21.94
CA LEU A 48 -15.45 -9.47 20.76
C LEU A 48 -15.91 -10.87 20.32
N ALA A 49 -16.21 -11.78 21.24
CA ALA A 49 -16.70 -13.14 20.95
C ALA A 49 -18.04 -13.19 20.21
N ARG A 50 -18.77 -12.09 20.13
CA ARG A 50 -19.99 -11.96 19.29
C ARG A 50 -19.66 -11.64 17.82
N LEU A 51 -18.46 -11.15 17.55
CA LEU A 51 -18.02 -10.67 16.23
C LEU A 51 -17.03 -11.62 15.57
N VAL A 52 -16.20 -12.29 16.37
CA VAL A 52 -15.15 -13.21 15.91
C VAL A 52 -15.15 -14.49 16.76
N PRO A 53 -14.49 -15.59 16.33
CA PRO A 53 -14.36 -16.80 17.12
C PRO A 53 -13.78 -16.54 18.53
N PRO A 54 -14.21 -17.30 19.56
CA PRO A 54 -13.83 -17.05 20.95
C PRO A 54 -12.32 -17.01 21.21
N GLU A 55 -11.55 -17.86 20.53
CA GLU A 55 -10.08 -17.89 20.64
C GLU A 55 -9.44 -16.60 20.09
N LEU A 56 -9.95 -16.10 19.00
CA LEU A 56 -9.50 -14.82 18.42
C LEU A 56 -9.92 -13.64 19.32
N ALA A 57 -11.14 -13.68 19.87
CA ALA A 57 -11.62 -12.68 20.82
C ALA A 57 -10.72 -12.58 22.07
N GLN A 58 -10.25 -13.71 22.59
CA GLN A 58 -9.31 -13.74 23.72
C GLN A 58 -7.96 -13.11 23.34
N ARG A 59 -7.43 -13.41 22.15
CA ARG A 59 -6.17 -12.80 21.68
C ARG A 59 -6.30 -11.29 21.47
N LEU A 60 -7.39 -10.86 20.86
CA LEU A 60 -7.64 -9.42 20.67
C LEU A 60 -7.77 -8.67 22.01
N ALA A 61 -8.32 -9.31 23.05
CA ALA A 61 -8.43 -8.72 24.38
C ALA A 61 -7.15 -8.82 25.23
N ALA A 62 -6.16 -9.59 24.80
CA ALA A 62 -4.86 -9.72 25.48
C ALA A 62 -3.89 -8.63 25.02
N GLU A 63 -2.70 -8.56 25.60
CA GLU A 63 -1.60 -7.70 25.12
C GLU A 63 -1.07 -8.20 23.75
N PRO A 64 -0.52 -7.28 22.92
CA PRO A 64 0.09 -7.66 21.65
C PRO A 64 1.29 -8.59 21.86
N THR A 65 1.50 -9.51 20.91
CA THR A 65 2.66 -10.41 20.97
C THR A 65 3.97 -9.67 20.77
N PRO A 66 5.12 -10.19 21.24
CA PRO A 66 6.44 -9.62 21.00
C PRO A 66 6.72 -9.36 19.52
N ASP A 67 6.31 -10.28 18.63
CA ASP A 67 6.50 -10.14 17.18
C ASP A 67 5.76 -8.93 16.60
N ILE A 68 4.54 -8.67 17.08
CA ILE A 68 3.76 -7.48 16.68
C ILE A 68 4.44 -6.21 17.17
N LEU A 69 4.93 -6.20 18.41
CA LEU A 69 5.65 -5.05 18.97
C LEU A 69 6.94 -4.76 18.19
N GLU A 70 7.71 -5.80 17.86
CA GLU A 70 8.93 -5.66 17.07
C GLU A 70 8.64 -5.17 15.66
N ALA A 71 7.62 -5.71 14.97
CA ALA A 71 7.21 -5.26 13.66
C ALA A 71 6.74 -3.80 13.69
N THR A 72 6.01 -3.40 14.73
CA THR A 72 5.57 -2.02 14.93
C THR A 72 6.77 -1.08 15.10
N ALA A 73 7.76 -1.46 15.90
CA ALA A 73 8.97 -0.68 16.11
C ALA A 73 9.80 -0.52 14.81
N ARG A 74 9.97 -1.61 14.05
CA ARG A 74 10.65 -1.57 12.73
C ARG A 74 9.92 -0.67 11.74
N THR A 75 8.59 -0.72 11.70
CA THR A 75 7.81 0.15 10.81
C THR A 75 7.91 1.62 11.23
N LEU A 76 7.96 1.92 12.52
CA LEU A 76 8.21 3.29 13.02
C LEU A 76 9.59 3.80 12.61
N GLU A 77 10.63 2.97 12.68
CA GLU A 77 11.97 3.30 12.20
C GLU A 77 11.95 3.56 10.70
N TRP A 78 11.34 2.67 9.92
CA TRP A 78 11.18 2.83 8.47
C TRP A 78 10.45 4.14 8.11
N LEU A 79 9.41 4.54 8.85
CA LEU A 79 8.68 5.79 8.65
C LEU A 79 9.54 7.06 8.88
N SER A 80 10.70 6.94 9.51
CA SER A 80 11.65 8.06 9.63
C SER A 80 12.34 8.40 8.31
N GLY A 81 12.26 7.52 7.32
CA GLY A 81 12.80 7.74 5.97
C GLY A 81 12.06 8.88 5.21
N PRO A 82 12.74 9.48 4.22
CA PRO A 82 12.12 10.54 3.43
C PRO A 82 10.99 10.00 2.56
N ASN A 83 9.84 10.68 2.58
CA ASN A 83 8.65 10.33 1.79
C ASN A 83 8.12 8.92 2.05
N HIS A 84 8.36 8.37 3.25
CA HIS A 84 7.75 7.14 3.72
C HIS A 84 6.43 7.43 4.43
N HIS A 85 5.38 6.71 4.08
CA HIS A 85 4.05 6.91 4.63
C HIS A 85 3.37 5.57 4.90
N ILE A 86 2.50 5.56 5.89
CA ILE A 86 1.46 4.55 6.06
C ILE A 86 0.13 5.21 5.75
N VAL A 87 -0.66 4.57 4.89
CA VAL A 87 -2.01 4.99 4.55
C VAL A 87 -2.97 3.89 5.02
N THR A 88 -3.80 4.18 6.00
CA THR A 88 -4.76 3.23 6.55
C THR A 88 -6.11 3.31 5.85
N LEU A 89 -6.95 2.30 6.03
CA LEU A 89 -8.31 2.27 5.49
C LEU A 89 -9.17 3.48 5.92
N ALA A 90 -8.84 4.11 7.06
CA ALA A 90 -9.52 5.28 7.57
C ALA A 90 -8.92 6.62 7.08
N ASP A 91 -7.78 6.58 6.40
CA ASP A 91 -7.09 7.78 5.92
C ASP A 91 -7.83 8.37 4.70
N PRO A 92 -8.04 9.70 4.63
CA PRO A 92 -8.56 10.36 3.43
C PRO A 92 -7.76 10.12 2.15
N ALA A 93 -6.45 9.84 2.26
CA ALA A 93 -5.57 9.50 1.14
C ALA A 93 -5.74 8.04 0.65
N TYR A 94 -6.51 7.21 1.36
CA TYR A 94 -6.72 5.81 0.94
C TYR A 94 -7.45 5.75 -0.41
N PRO A 95 -6.95 4.97 -1.40
CA PRO A 95 -7.53 4.89 -2.73
C PRO A 95 -8.97 4.37 -2.68
N LYS A 96 -9.94 5.21 -3.02
CA LYS A 96 -11.37 4.86 -2.95
C LYS A 96 -11.71 3.63 -3.80
N ALA A 97 -11.05 3.46 -4.95
CA ALA A 97 -11.25 2.30 -5.81
C ALA A 97 -10.89 0.97 -5.14
N LEU A 98 -10.00 0.97 -4.14
CA LEU A 98 -9.70 -0.24 -3.36
C LEU A 98 -10.86 -0.62 -2.42
N LEU A 99 -11.75 0.30 -2.05
CA LEU A 99 -12.92 -0.02 -1.22
C LEU A 99 -13.96 -0.87 -1.96
N ASP A 100 -13.92 -0.86 -3.30
CA ASP A 100 -14.85 -1.60 -4.16
C ASP A 100 -14.42 -3.06 -4.38
N ILE A 101 -13.18 -3.44 -4.02
CA ILE A 101 -12.73 -4.83 -4.12
C ILE A 101 -13.24 -5.66 -2.94
N HIS A 102 -13.31 -6.99 -3.12
CA HIS A 102 -13.81 -7.91 -2.10
C HIS A 102 -13.05 -7.81 -0.76
N ASP A 103 -11.74 -7.63 -0.82
CA ASP A 103 -10.86 -7.68 0.34
C ASP A 103 -9.83 -6.53 0.33
N PRO A 104 -10.27 -5.26 0.57
CA PRO A 104 -9.37 -4.12 0.56
C PRO A 104 -8.34 -4.20 1.71
N PRO A 105 -7.06 -3.88 1.41
CA PRO A 105 -6.01 -3.83 2.42
C PRO A 105 -6.34 -2.89 3.59
N LEU A 106 -6.02 -3.29 4.81
CA LEU A 106 -6.22 -2.42 5.99
C LEU A 106 -5.25 -1.25 6.03
N MET A 107 -4.06 -1.45 5.49
CA MET A 107 -2.98 -0.49 5.42
C MET A 107 -2.19 -0.65 4.12
N LEU A 108 -1.61 0.46 3.66
CA LEU A 108 -0.66 0.52 2.56
C LEU A 108 0.63 1.16 3.05
N TYR A 109 1.75 0.53 2.72
CA TYR A 109 3.08 1.11 2.82
C TYR A 109 3.36 1.89 1.54
N VAL A 110 3.81 3.12 1.67
CA VAL A 110 3.96 4.04 0.52
C VAL A 110 5.31 4.74 0.59
N ILE A 111 6.02 4.80 -0.52
CA ILE A 111 7.23 5.64 -0.69
C ILE A 111 7.01 6.55 -1.89
N GLY A 112 7.16 7.86 -1.69
CA GLY A 112 7.04 8.87 -2.74
C GLY A 112 5.85 9.79 -2.56
N ASN A 113 5.24 10.20 -3.67
CA ASN A 113 4.15 11.17 -3.66
C ASN A 113 2.81 10.50 -3.35
N VAL A 114 2.35 10.61 -2.10
CA VAL A 114 1.09 10.02 -1.61
C VAL A 114 -0.15 10.58 -2.32
N ASP A 115 -0.10 11.81 -2.86
CA ASP A 115 -1.24 12.42 -3.55
C ASP A 115 -1.62 11.68 -4.83
N LEU A 116 -0.67 10.93 -5.42
CA LEU A 116 -0.94 10.10 -6.59
C LEU A 116 -1.93 8.97 -6.32
N LEU A 117 -2.13 8.56 -5.06
CA LEU A 117 -3.12 7.55 -4.69
C LEU A 117 -4.57 7.99 -4.99
N ALA A 118 -4.82 9.29 -5.04
CA ALA A 118 -6.13 9.87 -5.36
C ALA A 118 -6.28 10.28 -6.84
N SER A 119 -5.22 10.13 -7.65
CA SER A 119 -5.22 10.53 -9.06
C SER A 119 -6.06 9.59 -9.93
N PRO A 120 -6.52 10.04 -11.11
CA PRO A 120 -7.04 9.14 -12.13
C PRO A 120 -5.94 8.18 -12.59
N VAL A 121 -6.21 6.87 -12.52
CA VAL A 121 -5.20 5.82 -12.77
C VAL A 121 -5.58 4.95 -13.95
N ILE A 122 -4.60 4.61 -14.78
CA ILE A 122 -4.69 3.57 -15.81
C ILE A 122 -3.65 2.49 -15.50
N SER A 123 -4.09 1.24 -15.34
CA SER A 123 -3.20 0.11 -15.17
C SER A 123 -2.67 -0.37 -16.52
N MET A 124 -1.34 -0.51 -16.64
CA MET A 124 -0.67 -1.08 -17.82
C MET A 124 0.10 -2.32 -17.38
N VAL A 125 -0.29 -3.47 -17.91
CA VAL A 125 0.31 -4.76 -17.57
C VAL A 125 0.60 -5.56 -18.85
N GLY A 126 1.59 -6.47 -18.80
CA GLY A 126 1.87 -7.30 -19.95
C GLY A 126 3.03 -8.28 -19.75
N ALA A 127 3.54 -8.80 -20.86
CA ALA A 127 4.55 -9.84 -20.83
C ALA A 127 5.88 -9.37 -20.24
N ARG A 128 6.49 -10.23 -19.41
CA ARG A 128 7.85 -10.01 -18.88
C ARG A 128 8.91 -10.09 -19.98
N ASN A 129 8.70 -10.98 -20.96
CA ASN A 129 9.51 -11.12 -22.17
C ASN A 129 8.73 -10.53 -23.36
N ALA A 130 8.56 -9.22 -23.38
CA ALA A 130 7.85 -8.53 -24.43
C ALA A 130 8.71 -8.40 -25.70
N SER A 131 8.06 -8.34 -26.88
CA SER A 131 8.73 -7.99 -28.12
C SER A 131 9.21 -6.53 -28.09
N VAL A 132 10.18 -6.18 -28.91
CA VAL A 132 10.67 -4.79 -29.03
C VAL A 132 9.52 -3.84 -29.33
N GLY A 133 8.67 -4.14 -30.32
CA GLY A 133 7.51 -3.30 -30.63
C GLY A 133 6.50 -3.22 -29.49
N GLY A 134 6.34 -4.29 -28.68
CA GLY A 134 5.50 -4.24 -27.47
C GLY A 134 6.05 -3.29 -26.40
N VAL A 135 7.36 -3.30 -26.18
CA VAL A 135 8.05 -2.38 -25.26
C VAL A 135 7.90 -0.94 -25.75
N ASP A 136 8.16 -0.68 -27.03
CA ASP A 136 8.06 0.65 -27.64
C ASP A 136 6.63 1.20 -27.56
N ASN A 137 5.63 0.37 -27.82
CA ASN A 137 4.23 0.75 -27.70
C ASN A 137 3.85 1.08 -26.24
N ALA A 138 4.23 0.21 -25.28
CA ALA A 138 3.94 0.46 -23.87
C ALA A 138 4.55 1.77 -23.38
N LEU A 139 5.79 2.05 -23.76
CA LEU A 139 6.48 3.28 -23.44
C LEU A 139 5.77 4.51 -24.06
N ALA A 140 5.41 4.46 -25.34
CA ALA A 140 4.76 5.54 -26.05
C ALA A 140 3.35 5.83 -25.49
N PHE A 141 2.54 4.78 -25.25
CA PHE A 141 1.21 4.93 -24.66
C PHE A 141 1.27 5.48 -23.24
N ALA A 142 2.17 4.94 -22.40
CA ALA A 142 2.32 5.43 -21.04
C ALA A 142 2.76 6.89 -20.99
N HIS A 143 3.68 7.29 -21.86
CA HIS A 143 4.10 8.67 -21.98
C HIS A 143 2.93 9.59 -22.38
N TYR A 144 2.24 9.25 -23.46
CA TYR A 144 1.08 10.02 -23.92
C TYR A 144 -0.01 10.16 -22.85
N LEU A 145 -0.39 9.05 -22.22
CA LEU A 145 -1.43 9.05 -21.19
C LEU A 145 -1.00 9.86 -19.96
N ALA A 146 0.27 9.79 -19.57
CA ALA A 146 0.79 10.58 -18.46
C ALA A 146 0.79 12.08 -18.80
N GLU A 147 1.11 12.49 -20.05
CA GLU A 147 0.98 13.88 -20.51
C GLU A 147 -0.49 14.37 -20.45
N GLN A 148 -1.48 13.46 -20.58
CA GLN A 148 -2.89 13.79 -20.43
C GLN A 148 -3.36 13.80 -18.96
N GLY A 149 -2.46 13.66 -17.98
CA GLY A 149 -2.75 13.70 -16.56
C GLY A 149 -3.16 12.35 -15.92
N TRP A 150 -3.03 11.23 -16.65
CA TRP A 150 -3.28 9.91 -16.09
C TRP A 150 -2.06 9.37 -15.34
N CYS A 151 -2.25 8.93 -14.11
CA CYS A 151 -1.23 8.16 -13.40
C CYS A 151 -1.16 6.74 -13.98
N ILE A 152 0.05 6.27 -14.30
CA ILE A 152 0.24 4.92 -14.86
C ILE A 152 0.59 3.96 -13.74
N ALA A 153 -0.32 3.03 -13.43
CA ALA A 153 -0.07 1.96 -12.46
C ALA A 153 0.45 0.70 -13.13
N SER A 154 1.47 0.07 -12.54
CA SER A 154 2.01 -1.21 -12.99
C SER A 154 2.72 -1.95 -11.85
N GLY A 155 3.11 -3.21 -12.07
CA GLY A 155 3.67 -4.12 -11.06
C GLY A 155 5.20 -4.09 -10.97
N LEU A 156 5.89 -3.17 -11.60
CA LEU A 156 7.36 -3.06 -11.62
C LEU A 156 8.09 -4.32 -12.17
N ALA A 157 7.39 -5.21 -12.87
CA ALA A 157 8.00 -6.39 -13.50
C ALA A 157 8.89 -6.01 -14.69
N LEU A 158 9.66 -6.97 -15.20
CA LEU A 158 10.38 -6.80 -16.47
C LEU A 158 9.41 -6.63 -17.64
N GLY A 159 9.88 -6.10 -18.76
CA GLY A 159 9.10 -5.99 -20.00
C GLY A 159 8.10 -4.82 -19.99
N ILE A 160 6.83 -5.08 -20.17
CA ILE A 160 5.80 -4.06 -20.35
C ILE A 160 5.67 -3.15 -19.13
N ASP A 161 5.69 -3.72 -17.92
CA ASP A 161 5.58 -2.92 -16.69
C ASP A 161 6.69 -1.88 -16.58
N ALA A 162 7.94 -2.31 -16.76
CA ALA A 162 9.09 -1.40 -16.74
C ALA A 162 9.02 -0.34 -17.85
N ALA A 163 8.53 -0.71 -19.04
CA ALA A 163 8.35 0.23 -20.15
C ALA A 163 7.26 1.27 -19.83
N ALA A 164 6.15 0.84 -19.24
CA ALA A 164 5.05 1.70 -18.83
C ALA A 164 5.53 2.75 -17.80
N HIS A 165 6.23 2.32 -16.74
CA HIS A 165 6.80 3.26 -15.77
C HIS A 165 7.77 4.26 -16.40
N LYS A 166 8.68 3.78 -17.26
CA LYS A 166 9.63 4.65 -17.97
C LYS A 166 8.94 5.65 -18.89
N GLY A 167 7.86 5.21 -19.56
CA GLY A 167 7.04 6.09 -20.39
C GLY A 167 6.40 7.20 -19.57
N ALA A 168 5.77 6.85 -18.47
CA ALA A 168 5.12 7.83 -17.59
C ALA A 168 6.12 8.83 -16.98
N LEU A 169 7.29 8.36 -16.52
CA LEU A 169 8.34 9.25 -15.98
C LEU A 169 8.86 10.25 -17.01
N ARG A 170 8.83 9.93 -18.32
CA ARG A 170 9.22 10.86 -19.39
C ARG A 170 8.29 12.08 -19.55
N ALA A 171 7.05 11.98 -19.08
CA ALA A 171 6.13 13.12 -19.05
C ALA A 171 6.56 14.21 -18.05
N GLY A 172 7.50 13.88 -17.16
CA GLY A 172 8.08 14.82 -16.19
C GLY A 172 7.10 15.25 -15.11
N ALA A 173 7.46 16.31 -14.40
CA ALA A 173 6.73 16.79 -13.22
C ALA A 173 5.32 17.34 -13.51
N GLN A 174 4.98 17.63 -14.76
CA GLN A 174 3.65 18.11 -15.16
C GLN A 174 2.74 16.96 -15.63
N GLY A 175 3.27 15.75 -15.76
CA GLY A 175 2.48 14.58 -16.12
C GLY A 175 1.73 13.97 -14.93
N GLY A 176 0.85 13.00 -15.22
CA GLY A 176 0.05 12.30 -14.22
C GLY A 176 0.85 11.36 -13.31
N GLY A 177 2.15 11.18 -13.56
CA GLY A 177 3.03 10.38 -12.74
C GLY A 177 2.89 8.86 -12.96
N THR A 178 3.49 8.09 -12.05
CA THR A 178 3.41 6.62 -12.10
C THR A 178 3.37 6.01 -10.69
N MET A 179 2.67 4.89 -10.57
CA MET A 179 2.46 4.14 -9.34
C MET A 179 2.92 2.69 -9.53
N ALA A 180 3.91 2.26 -8.78
CA ALA A 180 4.32 0.87 -8.78
C ALA A 180 3.67 0.10 -7.62
N ILE A 181 2.86 -0.91 -7.95
CA ILE A 181 2.20 -1.79 -6.99
C ILE A 181 3.07 -3.03 -6.80
N LEU A 182 3.67 -3.16 -5.63
CA LEU A 182 4.62 -4.21 -5.32
C LEU A 182 3.92 -5.43 -4.72
N GLY A 183 4.31 -6.61 -5.16
CA GLY A 183 3.91 -7.89 -4.55
C GLY A 183 4.90 -8.38 -3.50
N THR A 184 5.86 -7.55 -3.11
CA THR A 184 6.88 -7.80 -2.09
C THR A 184 6.75 -6.75 -0.98
N GLY A 185 7.47 -6.91 0.13
CA GLY A 185 7.61 -5.83 1.11
C GLY A 185 8.09 -4.53 0.44
N ILE A 186 7.70 -3.40 1.00
CA ILE A 186 7.98 -2.06 0.43
C ILE A 186 9.49 -1.77 0.31
N ASP A 187 10.30 -2.40 1.13
CA ASP A 187 11.76 -2.32 1.17
C ASP A 187 12.46 -3.31 0.21
N ILE A 188 11.68 -4.18 -0.47
CA ILE A 188 12.21 -5.25 -1.34
C ILE A 188 11.88 -4.97 -2.80
N VAL A 189 12.86 -4.50 -3.56
CA VAL A 189 12.70 -4.31 -5.01
C VAL A 189 12.88 -5.64 -5.76
N TYR A 190 11.82 -6.11 -6.38
CA TYR A 190 11.85 -7.28 -7.26
C TYR A 190 11.20 -6.96 -8.62
N PRO A 191 11.87 -7.30 -9.74
CA PRO A 191 13.21 -7.88 -9.84
C PRO A 191 14.31 -6.85 -9.57
N SER A 192 15.46 -7.30 -9.08
CA SER A 192 16.60 -6.42 -8.73
C SER A 192 17.13 -5.58 -9.91
N ARG A 193 16.89 -6.03 -11.15
CA ARG A 193 17.21 -5.27 -12.38
C ARG A 193 16.44 -3.95 -12.50
N ASN A 194 15.30 -3.81 -11.83
CA ASN A 194 14.47 -2.61 -11.84
C ASN A 194 14.74 -1.71 -10.63
N ARG A 195 15.85 -1.93 -9.87
CA ARG A 195 16.18 -1.13 -8.68
C ARG A 195 16.28 0.36 -9.00
N ASP A 196 17.02 0.73 -10.04
CA ASP A 196 17.17 2.13 -10.43
C ASP A 196 15.83 2.75 -10.86
N LEU A 197 14.99 1.98 -11.53
CA LEU A 197 13.64 2.41 -11.90
C LEU A 197 12.76 2.59 -10.65
N ALA A 198 12.85 1.69 -9.67
CA ALA A 198 12.13 1.83 -8.40
C ALA A 198 12.54 3.13 -7.66
N HIS A 199 13.83 3.46 -7.63
CA HIS A 199 14.31 4.70 -7.02
C HIS A 199 13.76 5.93 -7.76
N GLN A 200 13.78 5.92 -9.10
CA GLN A 200 13.18 7.02 -9.89
C GLN A 200 11.68 7.17 -9.61
N ILE A 201 10.96 6.04 -9.46
CA ILE A 201 9.54 6.06 -9.12
C ILE A 201 9.33 6.61 -7.70
N ALA A 202 10.17 6.23 -6.74
CA ALA A 202 10.10 6.75 -5.37
C ALA A 202 10.34 8.28 -5.31
N GLU A 203 11.15 8.82 -6.21
CA GLU A 203 11.45 10.26 -6.28
C GLU A 203 10.39 11.06 -7.05
N GLN A 204 9.81 10.52 -8.13
CA GLN A 204 8.98 11.26 -9.09
C GLN A 204 7.55 10.69 -9.21
N GLY A 205 7.25 9.62 -8.54
CA GLY A 205 5.99 8.89 -8.53
C GLY A 205 5.69 8.33 -7.15
N VAL A 206 5.19 7.10 -7.08
CA VAL A 206 4.87 6.43 -5.83
C VAL A 206 5.07 4.91 -5.92
N LEU A 207 5.68 4.32 -4.89
CA LEU A 207 5.71 2.88 -4.65
C LEU A 207 4.65 2.55 -3.60
N VAL A 208 3.92 1.46 -3.80
CA VAL A 208 2.85 1.00 -2.91
C VAL A 208 3.00 -0.49 -2.66
N SER A 209 2.86 -0.91 -1.41
CA SER A 209 2.81 -2.31 -1.00
C SER A 209 1.84 -2.51 0.16
N GLU A 210 1.33 -3.73 0.30
CA GLU A 210 0.56 -4.17 1.48
C GLU A 210 1.47 -4.70 2.60
N PHE A 211 2.79 -4.84 2.34
CA PHE A 211 3.74 -5.51 3.23
C PHE A 211 5.00 -4.67 3.48
#